data_c9680c359d5f9193e075b21dfa4c2498
#
_entry.id   c9680c359d5f9193e075b21dfa4c2498
#
_cell.length_a   1.000
_cell.length_b   1.000
_cell.length_c   1.000
_cell.angle_alpha   90.00
_cell.angle_beta   90.00
_cell.angle_gamma   90.00
#
_symmetry.space_group_name_H-M   'P 1'
#
loop_
_entity.id
_entity.type
_entity.pdbx_description
1 polymer ?
#
loop_
_entity_poly.entity_id
_entity_poly.type
_entity_poly.pdbx_seq_one_letter_code
_entity_poly.pdbx_strand_id
1 'polypeptide(L)'
;MSEVITGSELSAVEVAALAKRGDTVSQRRFVGVHILLLLGGVLMVFPFVYQILMSLSTNMEIQSVPPKLIPDRWQFHNYADVFTRLPFLKQFGVSVTITVLRTVVQLILCSMGGYAFARMKFGGKSVLFGLVLAILMVPGQSYLIGQYEIIRELGLLETPWGIVLPGFFSAFGVFLMRQSFMSLQAELEEAARLDGCNPWQTFWRVMVPVVKPGLFAVMITTVLWSWNDLLWPLIVTTREESMPLSVGIATLAGQHSSEFALMMAASVMAMAPIFLLFFSMQRKVIEGLASSGLKG
;
A
#
# COMPACT_ATOMS: atom_id res chain seq x y z
N MET A 1 36.80 -19.12 -60.51
CA MET A 1 35.81 -18.20 -61.07
C MET A 1 34.68 -18.12 -60.03
N SER A 2 34.80 -17.23 -59.12
CA SER A 2 33.80 -17.02 -58.01
C SER A 2 33.01 -15.76 -58.34
N GLU A 3 31.78 -15.94 -58.73
CA GLU A 3 30.84 -14.81 -58.89
C GLU A 3 30.54 -14.25 -57.50
N VAL A 4 30.98 -13.05 -57.27
CA VAL A 4 30.57 -12.21 -56.15
C VAL A 4 29.20 -11.68 -56.52
N ILE A 5 28.14 -12.16 -55.82
CA ILE A 5 26.81 -11.59 -55.90
C ILE A 5 26.89 -10.23 -55.23
N THR A 6 26.99 -9.18 -56.03
CA THR A 6 26.84 -7.78 -55.60
C THR A 6 25.41 -7.61 -55.15
N GLY A 7 25.24 -7.28 -53.85
CA GLY A 7 23.94 -6.93 -53.27
C GLY A 7 23.30 -5.80 -54.08
N SER A 8 22.10 -6.05 -54.54
CA SER A 8 21.27 -5.08 -55.28
C SER A 8 21.06 -3.85 -54.38
N GLU A 9 21.50 -2.69 -54.87
CA GLU A 9 21.17 -1.40 -54.31
C GLU A 9 19.66 -1.24 -54.31
N LEU A 10 19.03 -1.40 -53.14
CA LEU A 10 17.63 -1.06 -52.96
C LEU A 10 17.46 0.39 -53.37
N SER A 11 16.55 0.65 -54.31
CA SER A 11 16.30 2.01 -54.76
C SER A 11 15.81 2.89 -53.58
N ALA A 12 16.20 4.16 -53.59
CA ALA A 12 15.80 5.09 -52.51
C ALA A 12 14.28 5.10 -52.26
N VAL A 13 13.49 4.74 -53.28
CA VAL A 13 12.01 4.58 -53.23
C VAL A 13 11.61 3.33 -52.41
N GLU A 14 12.36 2.21 -52.55
CA GLU A 14 12.06 0.99 -51.79
C GLU A 14 12.46 1.14 -50.31
N VAL A 15 13.57 1.80 -50.02
CA VAL A 15 14.00 2.11 -48.66
C VAL A 15 12.96 3.06 -47.98
N ALA A 16 12.49 4.08 -48.70
CA ALA A 16 11.45 5.01 -48.22
C ALA A 16 10.12 4.29 -48.01
N ALA A 17 9.75 3.31 -48.88
CA ALA A 17 8.53 2.53 -48.74
C ALA A 17 8.61 1.56 -47.54
N LEU A 18 9.75 0.95 -47.26
CA LEU A 18 9.99 0.09 -46.09
C LEU A 18 9.98 0.92 -44.78
N ALA A 19 10.59 2.09 -44.76
CA ALA A 19 10.55 3.02 -43.63
C ALA A 19 9.08 3.45 -43.32
N LYS A 20 8.34 3.84 -44.36
CA LYS A 20 6.92 4.22 -44.20
C LYS A 20 6.01 3.08 -43.74
N ARG A 21 6.33 1.84 -44.12
CA ARG A 21 5.66 0.62 -43.66
C ARG A 21 5.99 0.29 -42.20
N GLY A 22 7.24 0.52 -41.79
CA GLY A 22 7.69 0.37 -40.40
C GLY A 22 6.95 1.38 -39.48
N ASP A 23 6.85 2.64 -39.89
CA ASP A 23 6.16 3.67 -39.11
C ASP A 23 4.67 3.42 -38.93
N THR A 24 3.98 2.94 -39.99
CA THR A 24 2.53 2.63 -39.90
C THR A 24 2.22 1.42 -39.03
N VAL A 25 3.08 0.40 -39.05
CA VAL A 25 2.94 -0.78 -38.17
C VAL A 25 3.25 -0.41 -36.72
N SER A 26 4.23 0.46 -36.49
CA SER A 26 4.54 1.00 -35.17
C SER A 26 3.37 1.82 -34.63
N GLN A 27 2.84 2.78 -35.39
CA GLN A 27 1.69 3.59 -34.97
C GLN A 27 0.43 2.78 -34.66
N ARG A 28 0.09 1.76 -35.45
CA ARG A 28 -1.06 0.88 -35.17
C ARG A 28 -0.89 0.05 -33.90
N ARG A 29 0.33 -0.42 -33.61
CA ARG A 29 0.66 -1.09 -32.34
C ARG A 29 0.53 -0.11 -31.17
N PHE A 30 1.03 1.12 -31.31
CA PHE A 30 0.88 2.15 -30.28
C PHE A 30 -0.57 2.46 -29.98
N VAL A 31 -1.43 2.62 -31.01
CA VAL A 31 -2.87 2.84 -30.83
C VAL A 31 -3.53 1.67 -30.11
N GLY A 32 -3.24 0.44 -30.50
CA GLY A 32 -3.77 -0.74 -29.84
C GLY A 32 -3.39 -0.84 -28.36
N VAL A 33 -2.13 -0.56 -28.04
CA VAL A 33 -1.64 -0.52 -26.64
C VAL A 33 -2.34 0.59 -25.85
N HIS A 34 -2.52 1.78 -26.41
CA HIS A 34 -3.22 2.88 -25.73
C HIS A 34 -4.70 2.56 -25.48
N ILE A 35 -5.38 1.95 -26.45
CA ILE A 35 -6.77 1.50 -26.27
C ILE A 35 -6.85 0.46 -25.14
N LEU A 36 -5.94 -0.53 -25.12
CA LEU A 36 -5.90 -1.55 -24.06
C LEU A 36 -5.64 -0.93 -22.68
N LEU A 37 -4.69 0.01 -22.59
CA LEU A 37 -4.38 0.73 -21.35
C LEU A 37 -5.57 1.59 -20.91
N LEU A 38 -6.25 2.25 -21.83
CA LEU A 38 -7.43 3.06 -21.53
C LEU A 38 -8.60 2.20 -21.04
N LEU A 39 -8.87 1.07 -21.70
CA LEU A 39 -9.89 0.12 -21.26
C LEU A 39 -9.56 -0.47 -19.89
N GLY A 40 -8.30 -0.84 -19.65
CA GLY A 40 -7.84 -1.27 -18.34
C GLY A 40 -8.00 -0.19 -17.27
N GLY A 41 -7.65 1.05 -17.59
CA GLY A 41 -7.84 2.20 -16.71
C GLY A 41 -9.31 2.45 -16.36
N VAL A 42 -10.20 2.44 -17.36
CA VAL A 42 -11.65 2.57 -17.13
C VAL A 42 -12.17 1.45 -16.25
N LEU A 43 -11.77 0.21 -16.50
CA LEU A 43 -12.18 -0.95 -15.69
C LEU A 43 -11.72 -0.81 -14.23
N MET A 44 -10.50 -0.31 -14.00
CA MET A 44 -9.96 -0.08 -12.65
C MET A 44 -10.64 1.09 -11.91
N VAL A 45 -11.08 2.11 -12.62
CA VAL A 45 -11.77 3.28 -12.04
C VAL A 45 -13.26 2.99 -11.79
N PHE A 46 -13.86 2.09 -12.57
CA PHE A 46 -15.29 1.77 -12.51
C PHE A 46 -15.81 1.46 -11.09
N PRO A 47 -15.17 0.61 -10.27
CA PRO A 47 -15.67 0.31 -8.91
C PRO A 47 -15.76 1.56 -8.03
N PHE A 48 -14.83 2.51 -8.17
CA PHE A 48 -14.84 3.75 -7.40
C PHE A 48 -15.97 4.68 -7.84
N VAL A 49 -16.18 4.80 -9.14
CA VAL A 49 -17.31 5.57 -9.70
C VAL A 49 -18.63 4.94 -9.24
N TYR A 50 -18.75 3.62 -9.33
CA TYR A 50 -19.92 2.88 -8.87
C TYR A 50 -20.18 3.11 -7.38
N GLN A 51 -19.15 3.05 -6.54
CA GLN A 51 -19.26 3.33 -5.10
C GLN A 51 -19.76 4.76 -4.82
N ILE A 52 -19.24 5.77 -5.55
CA ILE A 52 -19.72 7.15 -5.44
C ILE A 52 -21.19 7.26 -5.85
N LEU A 53 -21.61 6.61 -6.93
CA LEU A 53 -23.02 6.61 -7.36
C LEU A 53 -23.91 5.95 -6.32
N MET A 54 -23.51 4.80 -5.77
CA MET A 54 -24.26 4.10 -4.73
C MET A 54 -24.31 4.89 -3.41
N SER A 55 -23.28 5.68 -3.09
CA SER A 55 -23.31 6.56 -1.91
C SER A 55 -24.36 7.67 -2.00
N LEU A 56 -24.81 7.98 -3.19
CA LEU A 56 -25.82 8.99 -3.50
C LEU A 56 -27.19 8.38 -3.83
N SER A 57 -27.35 7.06 -3.67
CA SER A 57 -28.59 6.32 -3.93
C SER A 57 -29.36 6.09 -2.64
N THR A 58 -30.60 5.63 -2.77
CA THR A 58 -31.40 5.09 -1.65
C THR A 58 -31.06 3.62 -1.40
N ASN A 59 -31.30 3.12 -0.19
CA ASN A 59 -31.12 1.69 0.10
C ASN A 59 -32.00 0.79 -0.80
N MET A 60 -33.20 1.24 -1.17
CA MET A 60 -34.09 0.48 -2.07
C MET A 60 -33.53 0.38 -3.48
N GLU A 61 -32.90 1.45 -4.00
CA GLU A 61 -32.27 1.43 -5.32
C GLU A 61 -31.06 0.48 -5.37
N ILE A 62 -30.24 0.48 -4.31
CA ILE A 62 -29.08 -0.39 -4.20
C ILE A 62 -29.48 -1.88 -4.15
N GLN A 63 -30.58 -2.19 -3.44
CA GLN A 63 -31.07 -3.56 -3.27
C GLN A 63 -32.03 -3.98 -4.39
N SER A 64 -32.33 -3.13 -5.36
CA SER A 64 -33.23 -3.48 -6.46
C SER A 64 -32.62 -4.55 -7.39
N VAL A 65 -33.48 -5.37 -8.01
CA VAL A 65 -33.05 -6.38 -8.98
C VAL A 65 -33.75 -6.10 -10.32
N PRO A 66 -33.00 -5.72 -11.38
CA PRO A 66 -31.54 -5.47 -11.42
C PRO A 66 -31.14 -4.20 -10.65
N PRO A 67 -29.88 -4.12 -10.14
CA PRO A 67 -29.42 -2.94 -9.43
C PRO A 67 -29.42 -1.69 -10.34
N LYS A 68 -29.89 -0.57 -9.82
CA LYS A 68 -29.83 0.70 -10.55
C LYS A 68 -28.42 1.28 -10.47
N LEU A 69 -27.80 1.50 -11.62
CA LEU A 69 -26.46 2.08 -11.69
C LEU A 69 -26.44 3.59 -11.46
N ILE A 70 -27.54 4.28 -11.77
CA ILE A 70 -27.68 5.72 -11.61
C ILE A 70 -28.88 5.99 -10.70
N PRO A 71 -28.72 6.78 -9.63
CA PRO A 71 -29.80 7.13 -8.73
C PRO A 71 -30.94 7.86 -9.45
N ASP A 72 -32.19 7.52 -9.16
CA ASP A 72 -33.36 8.31 -9.64
C ASP A 72 -33.41 9.67 -8.91
N ARG A 73 -32.99 9.67 -7.63
CA ARG A 73 -32.91 10.87 -6.80
C ARG A 73 -31.61 10.90 -6.04
N TRP A 74 -30.82 11.95 -6.24
CA TRP A 74 -29.52 12.14 -5.60
C TRP A 74 -29.65 12.43 -4.11
N GLN A 75 -29.14 11.53 -3.27
CA GLN A 75 -29.26 11.58 -1.81
C GLN A 75 -27.98 12.14 -1.17
N PHE A 76 -27.71 13.44 -1.37
CA PHE A 76 -26.53 14.09 -0.78
C PHE A 76 -26.53 14.09 0.76
N HIS A 77 -27.70 13.98 1.38
CA HIS A 77 -27.84 13.95 2.83
C HIS A 77 -27.22 12.68 3.46
N ASN A 78 -27.02 11.59 2.69
CA ASN A 78 -26.35 10.39 3.19
C ASN A 78 -25.00 10.73 3.83
N TYR A 79 -24.26 11.71 3.30
CA TYR A 79 -22.97 12.13 3.86
C TYR A 79 -23.12 12.84 5.23
N ALA A 80 -24.18 13.58 5.44
CA ALA A 80 -24.49 14.19 6.73
C ALA A 80 -24.97 13.14 7.74
N ASP A 81 -25.78 12.19 7.27
CA ASP A 81 -26.34 11.12 8.10
C ASP A 81 -25.27 10.18 8.65
N VAL A 82 -24.11 10.04 7.98
CA VAL A 82 -22.94 9.30 8.50
C VAL A 82 -22.54 9.82 9.89
N PHE A 83 -22.53 11.13 10.10
CA PHE A 83 -22.14 11.73 11.38
C PHE A 83 -23.18 11.57 12.48
N THR A 84 -24.43 11.30 12.13
CA THR A 84 -25.51 11.02 13.10
C THR A 84 -25.58 9.54 13.49
N ARG A 85 -25.18 8.65 12.57
CA ARG A 85 -25.23 7.19 12.76
C ARG A 85 -23.96 6.62 13.36
N LEU A 86 -22.81 7.23 13.05
CA LEU A 86 -21.51 6.81 13.55
C LEU A 86 -20.83 7.96 14.28
N PRO A 87 -20.05 7.70 15.32
CA PRO A 87 -19.10 8.68 15.87
C PRO A 87 -17.91 8.86 14.93
N PHE A 88 -18.20 9.19 13.64
CA PHE A 88 -17.25 9.17 12.52
C PHE A 88 -15.95 9.90 12.80
N LEU A 89 -16.02 11.11 13.37
CA LEU A 89 -14.81 11.91 13.67
C LEU A 89 -13.93 11.24 14.74
N LYS A 90 -14.52 10.59 15.75
CA LYS A 90 -13.76 9.84 16.76
C LYS A 90 -13.10 8.62 16.13
N GLN A 91 -13.85 7.83 15.37
CA GLN A 91 -13.35 6.64 14.66
C GLN A 91 -12.27 7.00 13.63
N PHE A 92 -12.42 8.12 12.93
CA PHE A 92 -11.40 8.67 12.06
C PHE A 92 -10.13 9.02 12.85
N GLY A 93 -10.27 9.72 13.98
CA GLY A 93 -9.15 10.03 14.88
C GLY A 93 -8.43 8.78 15.39
N VAL A 94 -9.17 7.74 15.76
CA VAL A 94 -8.61 6.43 16.15
C VAL A 94 -7.83 5.82 15.00
N SER A 95 -8.40 5.79 13.78
CA SER A 95 -7.71 5.26 12.59
C SER A 95 -6.41 6.00 12.28
N VAL A 96 -6.43 7.33 12.33
CA VAL A 96 -5.23 8.15 12.12
C VAL A 96 -4.18 7.84 13.18
N THR A 97 -4.57 7.81 14.46
CA THR A 97 -3.66 7.53 15.59
C THR A 97 -3.00 6.17 15.44
N ILE A 98 -3.79 5.12 15.17
CA ILE A 98 -3.29 3.75 14.97
C ILE A 98 -2.32 3.72 13.79
N THR A 99 -2.72 4.29 12.65
CA THR A 99 -1.91 4.25 11.43
C THR A 99 -0.60 4.99 11.59
N VAL A 100 -0.61 6.18 12.18
CA VAL A 100 0.61 6.97 12.43
C VAL A 100 1.52 6.24 13.42
N LEU A 101 0.99 5.79 14.53
CA LEU A 101 1.77 5.11 15.58
C LEU A 101 2.40 3.82 15.04
N ARG A 102 1.61 2.96 14.37
CA ARG A 102 2.12 1.73 13.74
C ARG A 102 3.20 2.05 12.70
N THR A 103 2.97 3.03 11.83
CA THR A 103 3.91 3.40 10.78
C THR A 103 5.25 3.90 11.35
N VAL A 104 5.21 4.80 12.31
CA VAL A 104 6.44 5.34 12.92
C VAL A 104 7.25 4.22 13.59
N VAL A 105 6.60 3.39 14.41
CA VAL A 105 7.30 2.31 15.12
C VAL A 105 7.83 1.27 14.12
N GLN A 106 7.06 0.86 13.12
CA GLN A 106 7.53 -0.07 12.10
C GLN A 106 8.71 0.48 11.31
N LEU A 107 8.68 1.76 10.90
CA LEU A 107 9.82 2.36 10.18
C LEU A 107 11.10 2.29 11.00
N ILE A 108 11.03 2.57 12.29
CA ILE A 108 12.17 2.49 13.19
C ILE A 108 12.66 1.04 13.33
N LEU A 109 11.77 0.15 13.75
CA LEU A 109 12.13 -1.25 14.04
C LEU A 109 12.58 -2.02 12.79
N CYS A 110 11.87 -1.84 11.67
CA CYS A 110 12.23 -2.49 10.42
C CYS A 110 13.54 -1.95 9.84
N SER A 111 13.83 -0.65 10.00
CA SER A 111 15.11 -0.09 9.57
C SER A 111 16.26 -0.63 10.41
N MET A 112 16.11 -0.66 11.73
CA MET A 112 17.12 -1.20 12.64
C MET A 112 17.34 -2.70 12.37
N GLY A 113 16.27 -3.49 12.27
CA GLY A 113 16.33 -4.91 11.96
C GLY A 113 16.93 -5.18 10.58
N GLY A 114 16.46 -4.44 9.57
CA GLY A 114 16.99 -4.52 8.21
C GLY A 114 18.48 -4.22 8.12
N TYR A 115 18.94 -3.14 8.79
CA TYR A 115 20.35 -2.78 8.87
C TYR A 115 21.18 -3.86 9.59
N ALA A 116 20.71 -4.35 10.75
CA ALA A 116 21.40 -5.40 11.48
C ALA A 116 21.57 -6.67 10.64
N PHE A 117 20.51 -7.12 9.96
CA PHE A 117 20.56 -8.27 9.07
C PHE A 117 21.29 -8.03 7.74
N ALA A 118 21.48 -6.79 7.30
CA ALA A 118 22.27 -6.48 6.12
C ALA A 118 23.76 -6.35 6.44
N ARG A 119 24.13 -5.52 7.41
CA ARG A 119 25.47 -4.97 7.60
C ARG A 119 26.21 -5.49 8.82
N MET A 120 25.50 -5.81 9.91
CA MET A 120 26.19 -6.27 11.11
C MET A 120 26.63 -7.74 10.99
N LYS A 121 27.74 -8.07 11.66
CA LYS A 121 28.26 -9.44 11.78
C LYS A 121 27.97 -9.94 13.19
N PHE A 122 27.15 -11.00 13.31
CA PHE A 122 26.85 -11.65 14.58
C PHE A 122 26.54 -13.14 14.37
N GLY A 123 26.78 -13.95 15.39
CA GLY A 123 26.48 -15.40 15.36
C GLY A 123 25.00 -15.68 15.17
N GLY A 124 24.66 -16.69 14.38
CA GLY A 124 23.26 -17.09 14.15
C GLY A 124 22.45 -16.19 13.22
N LYS A 125 23.05 -15.17 12.60
CA LYS A 125 22.40 -14.21 11.72
C LYS A 125 21.49 -14.86 10.66
N SER A 126 21.99 -15.89 9.98
CA SER A 126 21.22 -16.58 8.93
C SER A 126 20.03 -17.33 9.48
N VAL A 127 20.19 -17.96 10.64
CA VAL A 127 19.10 -18.70 11.30
C VAL A 127 18.02 -17.73 11.78
N LEU A 128 18.41 -16.66 12.46
CA LEU A 128 17.47 -15.64 12.94
C LEU A 128 16.73 -14.96 11.78
N PHE A 129 17.43 -14.65 10.70
CA PHE A 129 16.77 -14.09 9.52
C PHE A 129 15.84 -15.12 8.87
N GLY A 130 16.24 -16.40 8.82
CA GLY A 130 15.37 -17.49 8.38
C GLY A 130 14.09 -17.60 9.20
N LEU A 131 14.17 -17.45 10.53
CA LEU A 131 12.98 -17.42 11.41
C LEU A 131 12.08 -16.20 11.12
N VAL A 132 12.67 -15.02 10.89
CA VAL A 132 11.90 -13.84 10.47
C VAL A 132 11.14 -14.11 9.18
N LEU A 133 11.78 -14.76 8.20
CA LEU A 133 11.11 -15.11 6.94
C LEU A 133 10.05 -16.21 7.14
N ALA A 134 10.27 -17.15 8.04
CA ALA A 134 9.29 -18.20 8.35
C ALA A 134 7.96 -17.62 8.87
N ILE A 135 8.00 -16.49 9.59
CA ILE A 135 6.77 -15.78 10.03
C ILE A 135 5.88 -15.41 8.83
N LEU A 136 6.46 -15.08 7.67
CA LEU A 136 5.69 -14.73 6.47
C LEU A 136 4.91 -15.92 5.89
N MET A 137 5.31 -17.14 6.23
CA MET A 137 4.64 -18.37 5.78
C MET A 137 3.45 -18.76 6.68
N VAL A 138 3.37 -18.19 7.88
CA VAL A 138 2.30 -18.48 8.83
C VAL A 138 1.13 -17.56 8.58
N PRO A 139 -0.08 -18.08 8.25
CA PRO A 139 -1.25 -17.24 8.09
C PRO A 139 -1.60 -16.54 9.40
N GLY A 140 -1.83 -15.22 9.35
CA GLY A 140 -2.09 -14.38 10.53
C GLY A 140 -3.25 -14.88 11.40
N GLN A 141 -4.25 -15.48 10.77
CA GLN A 141 -5.42 -16.03 11.45
C GLN A 141 -5.09 -17.19 12.41
N SER A 142 -3.99 -17.90 12.16
CA SER A 142 -3.59 -19.06 12.98
C SER A 142 -3.19 -18.72 14.42
N TYR A 143 -2.69 -17.51 14.67
CA TYR A 143 -2.28 -17.07 16.01
C TYR A 143 -3.20 -16.01 16.63
N LEU A 144 -4.34 -15.75 16.01
CA LEU A 144 -5.26 -14.67 16.39
C LEU A 144 -5.83 -14.83 17.80
N ILE A 145 -6.18 -16.07 18.21
CA ILE A 145 -6.68 -16.38 19.55
C ILE A 145 -5.60 -16.12 20.60
N GLY A 146 -4.38 -16.63 20.39
CA GLY A 146 -3.27 -16.40 21.31
C GLY A 146 -2.89 -14.94 21.43
N GLN A 147 -2.93 -14.20 20.31
CA GLN A 147 -2.71 -12.76 20.28
C GLN A 147 -3.77 -12.01 21.10
N TYR A 148 -5.05 -12.39 20.98
CA TYR A 148 -6.14 -11.81 21.77
C TYR A 148 -5.95 -12.05 23.26
N GLU A 149 -5.61 -13.28 23.67
CA GLU A 149 -5.35 -13.61 25.08
C GLU A 149 -4.24 -12.76 25.69
N ILE A 150 -3.14 -12.59 24.96
CA ILE A 150 -2.01 -11.74 25.41
C ILE A 150 -2.47 -10.29 25.59
N ILE A 151 -3.19 -9.73 24.63
CA ILE A 151 -3.67 -8.34 24.71
C ILE A 151 -4.68 -8.17 25.83
N ARG A 152 -5.53 -9.18 26.07
CA ARG A 152 -6.48 -9.20 27.18
C ARG A 152 -5.75 -9.24 28.54
N GLU A 153 -4.77 -10.11 28.71
CA GLU A 153 -3.97 -10.21 29.94
C GLU A 153 -3.19 -8.93 30.24
N LEU A 154 -2.71 -8.23 29.20
CA LEU A 154 -2.06 -6.93 29.33
C LEU A 154 -3.06 -5.79 29.67
N GLY A 155 -4.36 -6.05 29.67
CA GLY A 155 -5.40 -5.03 29.93
C GLY A 155 -5.50 -3.96 28.83
N LEU A 156 -5.10 -4.30 27.59
CA LEU A 156 -5.03 -3.35 26.46
C LEU A 156 -6.22 -3.43 25.52
N LEU A 157 -7.24 -4.26 25.82
CA LEU A 157 -8.49 -4.26 25.07
C LEU A 157 -9.13 -2.86 25.10
N GLU A 158 -9.86 -2.52 24.06
CA GLU A 158 -10.54 -1.20 23.89
C GLU A 158 -9.58 0.00 23.84
N THR A 159 -8.29 -0.23 23.61
CA THR A 159 -7.31 0.85 23.51
C THR A 159 -6.59 0.83 22.16
N PRO A 160 -6.08 1.99 21.69
CA PRO A 160 -5.25 2.03 20.49
C PRO A 160 -4.00 1.13 20.60
N TRP A 161 -3.45 0.95 21.81
CA TRP A 161 -2.28 0.10 22.05
C TRP A 161 -2.57 -1.37 21.77
N GLY A 162 -3.74 -1.87 22.16
CA GLY A 162 -4.16 -3.24 21.86
C GLY A 162 -4.27 -3.52 20.36
N ILE A 163 -4.61 -2.50 19.58
CA ILE A 163 -4.69 -2.61 18.13
C ILE A 163 -3.29 -2.55 17.49
N VAL A 164 -2.43 -1.65 17.98
CA VAL A 164 -1.15 -1.33 17.30
C VAL A 164 -0.03 -2.29 17.69
N LEU A 165 0.02 -2.72 18.95
CA LEU A 165 1.14 -3.48 19.53
C LEU A 165 1.52 -4.74 18.72
N PRO A 166 0.57 -5.59 18.30
CA PRO A 166 0.90 -6.77 17.48
C PRO A 166 1.49 -6.43 16.12
N GLY A 167 1.19 -5.23 15.62
CA GLY A 167 1.65 -4.73 14.33
C GLY A 167 2.95 -3.92 14.38
N PHE A 168 3.63 -3.81 15.52
CA PHE A 168 4.88 -3.04 15.62
C PHE A 168 6.04 -3.68 14.86
N PHE A 169 6.06 -4.99 14.75
CA PHE A 169 7.05 -5.71 13.98
C PHE A 169 6.45 -6.21 12.67
N SER A 170 7.17 -6.01 11.57
CA SER A 170 6.81 -6.53 10.25
C SER A 170 7.99 -7.31 9.67
N ALA A 171 7.83 -8.62 9.53
CA ALA A 171 8.82 -9.47 8.89
C ALA A 171 9.07 -9.02 7.42
N PHE A 172 8.00 -8.64 6.71
CA PHE A 172 8.10 -8.07 5.36
C PHE A 172 8.87 -6.73 5.35
N GLY A 173 8.58 -5.84 6.31
CA GLY A 173 9.29 -4.57 6.44
C GLY A 173 10.79 -4.76 6.72
N VAL A 174 11.15 -5.69 7.61
CA VAL A 174 12.55 -6.05 7.90
C VAL A 174 13.23 -6.62 6.64
N PHE A 175 12.56 -7.52 5.92
CA PHE A 175 13.06 -8.08 4.67
C PHE A 175 13.33 -6.97 3.64
N LEU A 176 12.37 -6.09 3.40
CA LEU A 176 12.48 -5.00 2.43
C LEU A 176 13.60 -4.03 2.78
N MET A 177 13.71 -3.65 4.07
CA MET A 177 14.79 -2.78 4.53
C MET A 177 16.15 -3.45 4.43
N ARG A 178 16.23 -4.75 4.73
CA ARG A 178 17.48 -5.51 4.54
C ARG A 178 17.92 -5.47 3.07
N GLN A 179 17.02 -5.72 2.11
CA GLN A 179 17.35 -5.63 0.69
C GLN A 179 17.83 -4.22 0.30
N SER A 180 17.17 -3.19 0.81
CA SER A 180 17.55 -1.80 0.58
C SER A 180 18.96 -1.49 1.10
N PHE A 181 19.31 -1.95 2.31
CA PHE A 181 20.65 -1.76 2.86
C PHE A 181 21.72 -2.60 2.13
N MET A 182 21.36 -3.81 1.69
CA MET A 182 22.30 -4.67 0.95
C MET A 182 22.67 -4.11 -0.43
N SER A 183 21.81 -3.31 -1.05
CA SER A 183 22.08 -2.68 -2.34
C SER A 183 23.08 -1.52 -2.29
N LEU A 184 23.43 -1.04 -1.09
CA LEU A 184 24.39 0.04 -0.92
C LEU A 184 25.84 -0.50 -0.97
N GLN A 185 26.74 0.34 -1.43
CA GLN A 185 28.18 0.03 -1.46
C GLN A 185 28.76 0.05 -0.04
N ALA A 186 29.75 -0.83 0.24
CA ALA A 186 30.37 -0.94 1.56
C ALA A 186 31.20 0.31 1.91
N GLU A 187 31.74 0.95 0.89
CA GLU A 187 32.58 2.14 0.96
C GLU A 187 31.89 3.31 1.68
N LEU A 188 30.55 3.38 1.64
CA LEU A 188 29.79 4.40 2.37
C LEU A 188 29.96 4.27 3.90
N GLU A 189 29.96 3.03 4.41
CA GLU A 189 30.19 2.80 5.84
C GLU A 189 31.65 3.00 6.22
N GLU A 190 32.59 2.63 5.34
CA GLU A 190 34.03 2.80 5.55
C GLU A 190 34.37 4.30 5.60
N ALA A 191 33.86 5.10 4.66
CA ALA A 191 34.02 6.54 4.67
C ALA A 191 33.48 7.18 5.95
N ALA A 192 32.26 6.80 6.37
CA ALA A 192 31.67 7.31 7.61
C ALA A 192 32.52 6.96 8.86
N ARG A 193 33.16 5.78 8.88
CA ARG A 193 34.08 5.39 9.96
C ARG A 193 35.38 6.20 9.93
N LEU A 194 35.91 6.46 8.75
CA LEU A 194 37.10 7.32 8.60
C LEU A 194 36.83 8.76 9.05
N ASP A 195 35.60 9.25 8.83
CA ASP A 195 35.10 10.54 9.31
C ASP A 195 34.79 10.55 10.84
N GLY A 196 35.06 9.44 11.56
CA GLY A 196 34.89 9.35 13.01
C GLY A 196 33.48 9.04 13.47
N CYS A 197 32.57 8.63 12.57
CA CYS A 197 31.20 8.23 12.96
C CYS A 197 31.20 6.92 13.75
N ASN A 198 30.50 6.91 14.89
CA ASN A 198 30.19 5.67 15.58
C ASN A 198 29.10 4.88 14.81
N PRO A 199 28.86 3.57 15.10
CA PRO A 199 27.88 2.76 14.38
C PRO A 199 26.46 3.35 14.37
N TRP A 200 26.04 4.00 15.45
CA TRP A 200 24.72 4.62 15.57
C TRP A 200 24.61 5.88 14.68
N GLN A 201 25.68 6.67 14.64
CA GLN A 201 25.76 7.85 13.76
C GLN A 201 25.82 7.42 12.29
N THR A 202 26.59 6.38 11.95
CA THR A 202 26.64 5.80 10.60
C THR A 202 25.24 5.36 10.18
N PHE A 203 24.52 4.64 11.04
CA PHE A 203 23.14 4.20 10.74
C PHE A 203 22.22 5.39 10.46
N TRP A 204 22.08 6.33 11.41
CA TRP A 204 21.05 7.39 11.31
C TRP A 204 21.42 8.52 10.35
N ARG A 205 22.71 8.90 10.30
CA ARG A 205 23.14 10.07 9.52
C ARG A 205 23.55 9.74 8.09
N VAL A 206 24.01 8.51 7.85
CA VAL A 206 24.54 8.11 6.54
C VAL A 206 23.62 7.10 5.88
N MET A 207 23.38 5.95 6.51
CA MET A 207 22.72 4.81 5.86
C MET A 207 21.20 5.01 5.68
N VAL A 208 20.48 5.46 6.72
CA VAL A 208 19.04 5.69 6.68
C VAL A 208 18.63 6.74 5.62
N PRO A 209 19.32 7.89 5.50
CA PRO A 209 19.02 8.86 4.45
C PRO A 209 19.18 8.33 3.01
N VAL A 210 20.12 7.43 2.79
CA VAL A 210 20.36 6.85 1.45
C VAL A 210 19.30 5.84 1.07
N VAL A 211 18.74 5.07 2.04
CA VAL A 211 17.69 4.09 1.78
C VAL A 211 16.27 4.67 1.86
N LYS A 212 16.09 5.98 1.74
CA LYS A 212 14.76 6.62 1.74
C LYS A 212 13.73 5.96 0.82
N PRO A 213 14.07 5.52 -0.42
CA PRO A 213 13.11 4.81 -1.26
C PRO A 213 12.55 3.56 -0.60
N GLY A 214 13.39 2.76 0.06
CA GLY A 214 12.96 1.58 0.82
C GLY A 214 12.08 1.95 2.02
N LEU A 215 12.42 3.03 2.74
CA LEU A 215 11.59 3.55 3.82
C LEU A 215 10.20 3.98 3.34
N PHE A 216 10.12 4.66 2.21
CA PHE A 216 8.84 5.04 1.61
C PHE A 216 8.01 3.82 1.23
N ALA A 217 8.63 2.76 0.70
CA ALA A 217 7.92 1.54 0.38
C ALA A 217 7.34 0.86 1.62
N VAL A 218 8.11 0.75 2.71
CA VAL A 218 7.62 0.24 4.01
C VAL A 218 6.50 1.14 4.54
N MET A 219 6.68 2.46 4.50
CA MET A 219 5.68 3.42 4.99
C MET A 219 4.34 3.28 4.26
N ILE A 220 4.34 3.28 2.93
CA ILE A 220 3.11 3.17 2.14
C ILE A 220 2.41 1.85 2.42
N THR A 221 3.15 0.75 2.44
CA THR A 221 2.59 -0.58 2.70
C THR A 221 1.97 -0.63 4.11
N THR A 222 2.67 -0.09 5.11
CA THR A 222 2.17 -0.06 6.50
C THR A 222 0.92 0.80 6.64
N VAL A 223 0.91 1.99 6.03
CA VAL A 223 -0.26 2.88 6.05
C VAL A 223 -1.47 2.20 5.41
N LEU A 224 -1.30 1.60 4.23
CA LEU A 224 -2.40 0.93 3.54
C LEU A 224 -2.94 -0.25 4.34
N TRP A 225 -2.08 -1.07 4.92
CA TRP A 225 -2.52 -2.21 5.73
C TRP A 225 -3.16 -1.78 7.03
N SER A 226 -2.59 -0.78 7.72
CA SER A 226 -3.12 -0.29 8.99
C SER A 226 -4.46 0.40 8.83
N TRP A 227 -4.63 1.21 7.77
CA TRP A 227 -5.87 1.92 7.48
C TRP A 227 -7.03 1.00 7.13
N ASN A 228 -6.74 -0.09 6.39
CA ASN A 228 -7.74 -1.06 5.95
C ASN A 228 -7.87 -2.27 6.89
N ASP A 229 -7.14 -2.29 8.02
CA ASP A 229 -7.22 -3.38 8.98
C ASP A 229 -8.62 -3.43 9.60
N LEU A 230 -9.33 -4.54 9.37
CA LEU A 230 -10.67 -4.76 9.87
C LEU A 230 -10.70 -5.87 10.91
N LEU A 231 -10.05 -7.00 10.60
CA LEU A 231 -10.23 -8.24 11.37
C LEU A 231 -9.75 -8.10 12.81
N TRP A 232 -8.52 -7.61 12.98
CA TRP A 232 -7.93 -7.50 14.32
C TRP A 232 -8.62 -6.44 15.19
N PRO A 233 -8.85 -5.20 14.72
CA PRO A 233 -9.60 -4.22 15.48
C PRO A 233 -11.02 -4.67 15.83
N LEU A 234 -11.72 -5.38 14.93
CA LEU A 234 -13.07 -5.91 15.18
C LEU A 234 -13.13 -6.88 16.38
N ILE A 235 -12.03 -7.59 16.65
CA ILE A 235 -11.93 -8.56 17.74
C ILE A 235 -11.60 -7.89 19.08
N VAL A 236 -10.80 -6.82 19.06
CA VAL A 236 -10.27 -6.19 20.29
C VAL A 236 -11.03 -4.93 20.70
N THR A 237 -11.99 -4.47 19.88
CA THR A 237 -12.83 -3.31 20.19
C THR A 237 -14.31 -3.65 20.06
N THR A 238 -15.11 -3.31 21.07
CA THR A 238 -16.56 -3.47 21.10
C THR A 238 -17.27 -2.13 21.26
N ARG A 239 -16.61 -1.14 21.89
CA ARG A 239 -17.17 0.20 22.07
C ARG A 239 -16.99 1.02 20.78
N GLU A 240 -18.06 1.60 20.27
CA GLU A 240 -18.06 2.39 19.03
C GLU A 240 -17.01 3.50 18.99
N GLU A 241 -16.70 4.10 20.15
CA GLU A 241 -15.73 5.18 20.27
C GLU A 241 -14.28 4.71 20.19
N SER A 242 -14.00 3.42 20.48
CA SER A 242 -12.69 2.78 20.43
C SER A 242 -12.39 2.16 19.05
N MET A 243 -13.43 1.99 18.24
CA MET A 243 -13.32 1.37 16.91
C MET A 243 -12.59 2.28 15.92
N PRO A 244 -11.68 1.77 15.10
CA PRO A 244 -11.23 2.48 13.93
C PRO A 244 -12.34 2.55 12.87
N LEU A 245 -12.17 3.43 11.90
CA LEU A 245 -13.16 3.73 10.87
C LEU A 245 -13.57 2.50 10.05
N SER A 246 -12.63 1.59 9.76
CA SER A 246 -12.90 0.32 9.06
C SER A 246 -13.94 -0.54 9.77
N VAL A 247 -13.83 -0.66 11.10
CA VAL A 247 -14.80 -1.40 11.94
C VAL A 247 -16.12 -0.64 12.03
N GLY A 248 -16.07 0.67 12.30
CA GLY A 248 -17.29 1.48 12.38
C GLY A 248 -18.14 1.43 11.11
N ILE A 249 -17.50 1.50 9.94
CA ILE A 249 -18.21 1.36 8.66
C ILE A 249 -18.79 -0.05 8.50
N ALA A 250 -18.05 -1.09 8.92
CA ALA A 250 -18.52 -2.47 8.82
C ALA A 250 -19.77 -2.74 9.71
N THR A 251 -19.95 -2.02 10.82
CA THR A 251 -21.14 -2.16 11.67
C THR A 251 -22.44 -1.72 10.99
N LEU A 252 -22.36 -0.83 9.99
CA LEU A 252 -23.52 -0.42 9.19
C LEU A 252 -24.08 -1.55 8.32
N ALA A 253 -23.30 -2.59 8.05
CA ALA A 253 -23.72 -3.73 7.23
C ALA A 253 -24.46 -4.81 8.02
N GLY A 254 -24.52 -4.77 9.37
CA GLY A 254 -24.72 -6.00 10.12
C GLY A 254 -25.73 -6.04 11.24
N GLN A 255 -26.40 -4.97 11.68
CA GLN A 255 -27.09 -5.10 12.96
C GLN A 255 -28.63 -5.20 12.92
N HIS A 256 -29.39 -4.62 12.04
CA HIS A 256 -30.87 -4.75 11.98
C HIS A 256 -31.48 -4.31 10.64
N SER A 257 -30.79 -3.51 9.87
CA SER A 257 -31.10 -3.14 8.49
C SER A 257 -29.80 -2.75 7.81
N SER A 258 -29.49 -3.38 6.68
CA SER A 258 -28.29 -3.03 5.93
C SER A 258 -28.42 -1.64 5.34
N GLU A 259 -27.76 -0.66 5.95
CA GLU A 259 -27.74 0.73 5.47
C GLU A 259 -26.63 0.89 4.42
N PHE A 260 -26.79 0.19 3.28
CA PHE A 260 -25.78 0.15 2.24
C PHE A 260 -25.42 1.53 1.67
N ALA A 261 -26.40 2.41 1.47
CA ALA A 261 -26.16 3.76 0.97
C ALA A 261 -25.27 4.56 1.93
N LEU A 262 -25.53 4.46 3.23
CA LEU A 262 -24.77 5.11 4.27
C LEU A 262 -23.35 4.52 4.39
N MET A 263 -23.25 3.19 4.30
CA MET A 263 -21.97 2.49 4.29
C MET A 263 -21.10 2.91 3.09
N MET A 264 -21.71 3.07 1.90
CA MET A 264 -21.01 3.56 0.71
C MET A 264 -20.56 5.02 0.90
N ALA A 265 -21.40 5.89 1.48
CA ALA A 265 -21.02 7.28 1.75
C ALA A 265 -19.87 7.37 2.77
N ALA A 266 -19.94 6.63 3.87
CA ALA A 266 -18.87 6.55 4.86
C ALA A 266 -17.57 6.02 4.26
N SER A 267 -17.67 4.99 3.40
CA SER A 267 -16.49 4.41 2.72
C SER A 267 -15.85 5.41 1.75
N VAL A 268 -16.63 6.18 0.99
CA VAL A 268 -16.10 7.25 0.11
C VAL A 268 -15.35 8.29 0.94
N MET A 269 -15.90 8.71 2.08
CA MET A 269 -15.21 9.63 2.99
C MET A 269 -13.93 9.04 3.56
N ALA A 270 -13.94 7.74 3.91
CA ALA A 270 -12.79 7.03 4.45
C ALA A 270 -11.65 6.84 3.43
N MET A 271 -11.96 6.88 2.13
CA MET A 271 -10.94 6.78 1.06
C MET A 271 -10.16 8.09 0.88
N ALA A 272 -10.73 9.24 1.22
CA ALA A 272 -10.15 10.54 0.97
C ALA A 272 -8.71 10.70 1.53
N PRO A 273 -8.38 10.31 2.77
CA PRO A 273 -7.02 10.41 3.30
C PRO A 273 -6.00 9.57 2.53
N ILE A 274 -6.40 8.38 2.09
CA ILE A 274 -5.53 7.48 1.30
C ILE A 274 -5.26 8.07 -0.08
N PHE A 275 -6.27 8.63 -0.74
CA PHE A 275 -6.07 9.34 -2.00
C PHE A 275 -5.17 10.56 -1.85
N LEU A 276 -5.37 11.38 -0.80
CA LEU A 276 -4.51 12.53 -0.51
C LEU A 276 -3.05 12.09 -0.29
N LEU A 277 -2.84 11.04 0.49
CA LEU A 277 -1.51 10.48 0.70
C LEU A 277 -0.91 9.98 -0.62
N PHE A 278 -1.66 9.23 -1.42
CA PHE A 278 -1.19 8.73 -2.71
C PHE A 278 -0.79 9.88 -3.66
N PHE A 279 -1.65 10.87 -3.84
CA PHE A 279 -1.35 12.03 -4.71
C PHE A 279 -0.14 12.83 -4.24
N SER A 280 0.08 12.92 -2.91
CA SER A 280 1.24 13.61 -2.36
C SER A 280 2.55 12.84 -2.55
N MET A 281 2.49 11.50 -2.64
CA MET A 281 3.67 10.63 -2.66
C MET A 281 3.94 9.96 -4.01
N GLN A 282 3.02 10.01 -4.98
CA GLN A 282 3.12 9.28 -6.25
C GLN A 282 4.46 9.51 -6.98
N ARG A 283 4.99 10.74 -6.98
CA ARG A 283 6.28 11.06 -7.62
C ARG A 283 7.44 10.31 -6.96
N LYS A 284 7.49 10.29 -5.64
CA LYS A 284 8.56 9.60 -4.87
C LYS A 284 8.50 8.08 -5.05
N VAL A 285 7.30 7.52 -5.21
CA VAL A 285 7.09 6.10 -5.50
C VAL A 285 7.62 5.75 -6.89
N ILE A 286 7.27 6.56 -7.90
CA ILE A 286 7.71 6.33 -9.29
C ILE A 286 9.23 6.46 -9.41
N GLU A 287 9.84 7.47 -8.80
CA GLU A 287 11.29 7.65 -8.78
C GLU A 287 12.01 6.47 -8.08
N GLY A 288 11.46 5.97 -6.97
CA GLY A 288 12.00 4.81 -6.27
C GLY A 288 11.94 3.51 -7.08
N LEU A 289 10.86 3.29 -7.85
CA LEU A 289 10.72 2.13 -8.73
C LEU A 289 11.60 2.25 -9.97
N ALA A 290 11.70 3.44 -10.56
CA ALA A 290 12.53 3.69 -11.73
C ALA A 290 14.02 3.49 -11.44
N SER A 291 14.51 3.87 -10.26
CA SER A 291 15.91 3.68 -9.86
C SER A 291 16.28 2.20 -9.62
N SER A 292 15.32 1.33 -9.33
CA SER A 292 15.54 -0.11 -9.19
C SER A 292 15.52 -0.86 -10.54
N GLY A 293 14.84 -0.31 -11.55
CA GLY A 293 14.72 -0.92 -12.88
C GLY A 293 15.87 -0.60 -13.85
N LEU A 294 16.72 0.38 -13.56
CA LEU A 294 17.85 0.79 -14.44
C LEU A 294 19.17 0.08 -14.14
N LYS A 295 19.18 -0.93 -13.28
CA LYS A 295 20.37 -1.77 -12.98
C LYS A 295 20.25 -3.17 -13.61
N GLY A 296 19.71 -3.26 -14.82
CA GLY A 296 19.74 -4.43 -15.68
C GLY A 296 20.56 -4.17 -16.91
#